data_26810439258234a4e9fa94018ec6a745
#
_entry.id   26810439258234a4e9fa94018ec6a745
#
_cell.length_a   1.000
_cell.length_b   1.000
_cell.length_c   1.000
_cell.angle_alpha   90.00
_cell.angle_beta   90.00
_cell.angle_gamma   90.00
#
_symmetry.space_group_name_H-M   'P 1'
#
loop_
_entity.id
_entity.type
_entity.pdbx_description
1 polymer ?
#
loop_
_entity_poly.entity_id
_entity_poly.type
_entity_poly.pdbx_seq_one_letter_code
_entity_poly.pdbx_strand_id
1 'polypeptide(L)'
;MKLASFLAIVVVALGLHARVAAAQDLVFALNEGVTYEDGGPASERYKPFLQMLSKELKQNVKLVTVDKYSTLQEGLKEGKYDLALIHPAQITLIAVKHYGYVGLATAKGYTDYRARVMVMHDSPLRNLDDLRGKKIGVPALESITTTMFTATLRDLGFPHPEDAYTATRYQDAVPFMIENGFVDAGVTGSPKVEQAWVAKGGRVLAETKPVPIKDFVASDKISDADREKIKDLLLGLDGNDAGKAALSKMGLAGFVPWNTAVMNEASARLGI
;
A
#
# COMPACT_ATOMS: atom_id res chain seq x y z
N MET A 1 -53.53 51.09 54.52
CA MET A 1 -52.82 51.10 53.23
C MET A 1 -51.66 50.05 53.37
N LYS A 2 -51.81 48.87 52.76
CA LYS A 2 -50.80 47.80 52.77
C LYS A 2 -50.39 47.62 51.32
N LEU A 3 -49.08 47.91 50.98
CA LEU A 3 -48.45 47.62 49.73
C LEU A 3 -48.03 46.14 49.75
N ALA A 4 -48.54 45.38 48.84
CA ALA A 4 -48.09 44.04 48.58
C ALA A 4 -47.01 44.06 47.42
N SER A 5 -45.79 43.70 47.76
CA SER A 5 -44.70 43.55 46.80
C SER A 5 -44.81 42.18 46.13
N PHE A 6 -45.01 42.16 44.81
CA PHE A 6 -44.90 40.94 43.98
C PHE A 6 -43.45 40.75 43.57
N LEU A 7 -42.85 39.64 44.05
CA LEU A 7 -41.51 39.19 43.64
C LEU A 7 -41.67 38.26 42.43
N ALA A 8 -41.32 38.72 41.25
CA ALA A 8 -41.33 37.89 40.04
C ALA A 8 -40.01 37.10 39.97
N ILE A 9 -40.10 35.78 40.13
CA ILE A 9 -38.98 34.87 39.92
C ILE A 9 -38.86 34.56 38.41
N VAL A 10 -37.84 35.11 37.76
CA VAL A 10 -37.47 34.78 36.39
C VAL A 10 -36.61 33.53 36.42
N VAL A 11 -37.17 32.37 36.05
CA VAL A 11 -36.41 31.13 35.84
C VAL A 11 -35.77 31.21 34.46
N VAL A 12 -34.49 31.51 34.41
CA VAL A 12 -33.70 31.41 33.16
C VAL A 12 -33.36 29.95 32.95
N ALA A 13 -34.11 29.23 32.11
CA ALA A 13 -33.79 27.92 31.64
C ALA A 13 -32.60 28.02 30.67
N LEU A 14 -31.37 27.81 31.15
CA LEU A 14 -30.20 27.58 30.30
C LEU A 14 -30.36 26.21 29.60
N GLY A 15 -30.93 26.22 28.40
CA GLY A 15 -30.95 25.07 27.52
C GLY A 15 -29.51 24.76 27.09
N LEU A 16 -28.87 23.77 27.71
CA LEU A 16 -27.64 23.15 27.16
C LEU A 16 -28.02 22.46 25.83
N HIS A 17 -27.89 23.22 24.74
CA HIS A 17 -27.86 22.63 23.42
C HIS A 17 -26.48 21.93 23.26
N ALA A 18 -26.37 20.67 23.68
CA ALA A 18 -25.29 19.81 23.27
C ALA A 18 -25.35 19.77 21.74
N ARG A 19 -24.53 20.56 21.07
CA ARG A 19 -24.24 20.36 19.63
C ARG A 19 -23.62 18.99 19.55
N VAL A 20 -24.39 18.00 19.11
CA VAL A 20 -23.84 16.79 18.56
C VAL A 20 -23.05 17.24 17.33
N ALA A 21 -21.74 17.44 17.51
CA ALA A 21 -20.86 17.62 16.37
C ALA A 21 -21.04 16.38 15.51
N ALA A 22 -21.63 16.53 14.31
CA ALA A 22 -21.69 15.43 13.37
C ALA A 22 -20.24 14.94 13.19
N ALA A 23 -19.99 13.68 13.49
CA ALA A 23 -18.66 13.10 13.32
C ALA A 23 -18.28 13.29 11.85
N GLN A 24 -17.13 13.91 11.61
CA GLN A 24 -16.61 14.14 10.27
C GLN A 24 -16.37 12.77 9.62
N ASP A 25 -16.73 12.64 8.33
CA ASP A 25 -16.47 11.42 7.59
C ASP A 25 -14.97 11.08 7.60
N LEU A 26 -14.64 9.81 7.78
CA LEU A 26 -13.27 9.32 7.64
C LEU A 26 -12.94 9.17 6.16
N VAL A 27 -11.72 9.53 5.79
CA VAL A 27 -11.22 9.41 4.42
C VAL A 27 -10.31 8.18 4.31
N PHE A 28 -10.73 7.21 3.51
CA PHE A 28 -9.94 6.01 3.19
C PHE A 28 -9.29 6.15 1.82
N ALA A 29 -7.96 6.29 1.79
CA ALA A 29 -7.19 6.32 0.55
C ALA A 29 -6.88 4.90 0.06
N LEU A 30 -7.10 4.65 -1.21
CA LEU A 30 -6.79 3.39 -1.86
C LEU A 30 -5.76 3.59 -2.97
N ASN A 31 -4.63 2.88 -2.87
CA ASN A 31 -3.69 2.72 -3.97
C ASN A 31 -3.41 1.23 -4.16
N GLU A 32 -3.85 0.67 -5.27
CA GLU A 32 -3.69 -0.75 -5.62
C GLU A 32 -2.44 -1.03 -6.45
N GLY A 33 -1.63 0.01 -6.72
CA GLY A 33 -0.54 -0.07 -7.67
C GLY A 33 -1.03 0.05 -9.12
N VAL A 34 -0.11 -0.18 -10.06
CA VAL A 34 -0.44 -0.19 -11.49
C VAL A 34 -0.79 -1.62 -11.88
N THR A 35 -2.09 -1.94 -11.90
CA THR A 35 -2.59 -3.25 -12.36
C THR A 35 -3.46 -3.07 -13.60
N TYR A 36 -3.40 -4.04 -14.52
CA TYR A 36 -4.28 -4.12 -15.69
C TYR A 36 -5.54 -4.96 -15.42
N GLU A 37 -5.80 -5.32 -14.17
CA GLU A 37 -6.94 -6.17 -13.87
C GLU A 37 -8.23 -5.37 -13.97
N ASP A 38 -9.09 -5.80 -14.89
CA ASP A 38 -10.39 -5.20 -15.18
C ASP A 38 -11.45 -5.62 -14.15
N GLY A 39 -11.19 -5.27 -12.89
CA GLY A 39 -12.08 -5.58 -11.76
C GLY A 39 -13.26 -4.61 -11.61
N GLY A 40 -13.42 -3.69 -12.56
CA GLY A 40 -14.41 -2.61 -12.46
C GLY A 40 -14.02 -1.50 -11.48
N PRO A 41 -14.87 -0.48 -11.28
CA PRO A 41 -14.57 0.67 -10.43
C PRO A 41 -14.26 0.26 -8.98
N ALA A 42 -13.20 0.80 -8.40
CA ALA A 42 -12.81 0.55 -7.01
C ALA A 42 -13.95 0.86 -6.01
N SER A 43 -14.75 1.88 -6.29
CA SER A 43 -15.91 2.24 -5.48
C SER A 43 -16.93 1.10 -5.31
N GLU A 44 -17.16 0.31 -6.37
CA GLU A 44 -18.07 -0.83 -6.30
C GLU A 44 -17.40 -2.06 -5.67
N ARG A 45 -16.12 -2.29 -5.93
CA ARG A 45 -15.36 -3.41 -5.37
C ARG A 45 -15.18 -3.28 -3.86
N TYR A 46 -14.89 -2.10 -3.38
CA TYR A 46 -14.64 -1.83 -1.95
C TYR A 46 -15.91 -1.52 -1.15
N LYS A 47 -17.06 -1.27 -1.80
CA LYS A 47 -18.32 -0.90 -1.13
C LYS A 47 -18.73 -1.82 0.04
N PRO A 48 -18.71 -3.17 -0.08
CA PRO A 48 -19.06 -4.03 1.04
C PRO A 48 -18.11 -3.88 2.22
N PHE A 49 -16.81 -3.77 1.97
CA PHE A 49 -15.81 -3.56 3.00
C PHE A 49 -16.01 -2.20 3.71
N LEU A 50 -16.25 -1.13 2.96
CA LEU A 50 -16.51 0.20 3.52
C LEU A 50 -17.77 0.24 4.39
N GLN A 51 -18.82 -0.52 4.02
CA GLN A 51 -20.03 -0.65 4.83
C GLN A 51 -19.75 -1.36 6.17
N MET A 52 -18.92 -2.42 6.15
CA MET A 52 -18.48 -3.11 7.37
C MET A 52 -17.67 -2.19 8.26
N LEU A 53 -16.71 -1.48 7.69
CA LEU A 53 -15.82 -0.55 8.38
C LEU A 53 -16.60 0.62 9.00
N SER A 54 -17.52 1.21 8.24
CA SER A 54 -18.38 2.31 8.73
C SER A 54 -19.29 1.85 9.88
N LYS A 55 -19.82 0.62 9.79
CA LYS A 55 -20.65 0.03 10.86
C LYS A 55 -19.83 -0.19 12.14
N GLU A 56 -18.62 -0.73 12.00
CA GLU A 56 -17.74 -1.01 13.14
C GLU A 56 -17.31 0.27 13.86
N LEU A 57 -16.95 1.29 13.09
CA LEU A 57 -16.53 2.58 13.63
C LEU A 57 -17.68 3.51 14.01
N LYS A 58 -18.92 3.17 13.65
CA LYS A 58 -20.11 4.03 13.79
C LYS A 58 -19.92 5.43 13.17
N GLN A 59 -19.13 5.47 12.09
CA GLN A 59 -18.75 6.68 11.38
C GLN A 59 -18.68 6.38 9.89
N ASN A 60 -19.10 7.32 9.05
CA ASN A 60 -19.06 7.15 7.62
C ASN A 60 -17.61 7.16 7.11
N VAL A 61 -17.26 6.20 6.22
CA VAL A 61 -15.93 6.09 5.60
C VAL A 61 -16.05 6.31 4.10
N LYS A 62 -15.39 7.35 3.60
CA LYS A 62 -15.37 7.72 2.18
C LYS A 62 -14.11 7.20 1.50
N LEU A 63 -14.28 6.52 0.36
CA LEU A 63 -13.19 6.07 -0.48
C LEU A 63 -12.66 7.19 -1.37
N VAL A 64 -11.33 7.31 -1.43
CA VAL A 64 -10.59 8.11 -2.41
C VAL A 64 -9.55 7.22 -3.08
N THR A 65 -9.66 7.02 -4.38
CA THR A 65 -8.64 6.31 -5.17
C THR A 65 -7.52 7.27 -5.55
N VAL A 66 -6.27 6.84 -5.34
CA VAL A 66 -5.08 7.67 -5.59
C VAL A 66 -4.07 6.87 -6.43
N ASP A 67 -4.06 7.10 -7.73
CA ASP A 67 -3.25 6.31 -8.67
C ASP A 67 -1.78 6.76 -8.70
N LYS A 68 -1.51 8.06 -8.48
CA LYS A 68 -0.16 8.60 -8.52
C LYS A 68 0.52 8.49 -7.15
N TYR A 69 1.69 7.89 -7.09
CA TYR A 69 2.46 7.72 -5.87
C TYR A 69 2.83 9.06 -5.19
N SER A 70 3.20 10.07 -5.99
CA SER A 70 3.50 11.41 -5.47
C SER A 70 2.29 12.06 -4.79
N THR A 71 1.11 11.98 -5.41
CA THR A 71 -0.15 12.50 -4.84
C THR A 71 -0.53 11.76 -3.56
N LEU A 72 -0.35 10.42 -3.54
CA LEU A 72 -0.59 9.62 -2.34
C LEU A 72 0.33 10.06 -1.19
N GLN A 73 1.63 10.15 -1.46
CA GLN A 73 2.63 10.51 -0.45
C GLN A 73 2.41 11.93 0.09
N GLU A 74 2.08 12.88 -0.78
CA GLU A 74 1.75 14.25 -0.37
C GLU A 74 0.48 14.29 0.49
N GLY A 75 -0.58 13.59 0.10
CA GLY A 75 -1.81 13.50 0.88
C GLY A 75 -1.62 12.84 2.25
N LEU A 76 -0.77 11.80 2.34
CA LEU A 76 -0.38 11.19 3.61
C LEU A 76 0.41 12.17 4.49
N LYS A 77 1.39 12.88 3.92
CA LYS A 77 2.19 13.90 4.62
C LYS A 77 1.33 15.03 5.18
N GLU A 78 0.32 15.46 4.44
CA GLU A 78 -0.60 16.51 4.85
C GLU A 78 -1.71 16.03 5.79
N GLY A 79 -1.78 14.70 6.06
CA GLY A 79 -2.81 14.10 6.92
C GLY A 79 -4.22 14.21 6.33
N LYS A 80 -4.34 14.16 5.00
CA LYS A 80 -5.62 14.19 4.26
C LYS A 80 -6.40 12.88 4.39
N TYR A 81 -5.73 11.79 4.74
CA TYR A 81 -6.31 10.45 4.80
C TYR A 81 -6.27 9.94 6.23
N ASP A 82 -7.40 9.45 6.71
CA ASP A 82 -7.50 8.84 8.04
C ASP A 82 -7.07 7.37 8.02
N LEU A 83 -7.36 6.70 6.91
CA LEU A 83 -7.05 5.29 6.65
C LEU A 83 -6.47 5.17 5.24
N ALA A 84 -5.59 4.19 5.04
CA ALA A 84 -5.11 3.90 3.69
C ALA A 84 -4.79 2.42 3.49
N LEU A 85 -5.08 1.88 2.30
CA LEU A 85 -4.52 0.63 1.79
C LEU A 85 -3.52 1.00 0.68
N ILE A 86 -2.25 0.70 0.91
CA ILE A 86 -1.13 1.20 0.12
C ILE A 86 -0.38 0.02 -0.50
N HIS A 87 -0.32 -0.02 -1.84
CA HIS A 87 0.42 -1.07 -2.54
C HIS A 87 1.94 -0.97 -2.37
N PRO A 88 2.62 0.17 -2.60
CA PRO A 88 4.07 0.19 -2.56
C PRO A 88 4.59 0.41 -1.13
N ALA A 89 5.32 -0.58 -0.60
CA ALA A 89 5.84 -0.58 0.76
C ALA A 89 6.63 0.68 1.13
N GLN A 90 7.43 1.24 0.22
CA GLN A 90 8.22 2.43 0.53
C GLN A 90 7.35 3.62 0.96
N ILE A 91 6.16 3.78 0.38
CA ILE A 91 5.23 4.85 0.79
C ILE A 91 4.64 4.54 2.15
N THR A 92 4.26 3.28 2.41
CA THR A 92 3.80 2.83 3.72
C THR A 92 4.84 3.10 4.81
N LEU A 93 6.09 2.69 4.55
CA LEU A 93 7.19 2.84 5.49
C LEU A 93 7.49 4.32 5.81
N ILE A 94 7.50 5.18 4.78
CA ILE A 94 7.64 6.63 4.95
C ILE A 94 6.48 7.20 5.77
N ALA A 95 5.24 6.78 5.50
CA ALA A 95 4.07 7.25 6.22
C ALA A 95 4.11 6.87 7.70
N VAL A 96 4.49 5.62 8.01
CA VAL A 96 4.62 5.14 9.38
C VAL A 96 5.79 5.82 10.11
N LYS A 97 6.92 6.00 9.44
CA LYS A 97 8.11 6.58 10.08
C LYS A 97 8.04 8.09 10.28
N HIS A 98 7.38 8.83 9.35
CA HIS A 98 7.50 10.28 9.28
C HIS A 98 6.19 11.07 9.29
N TYR A 99 5.03 10.44 9.03
CA TYR A 99 3.78 11.16 8.81
C TYR A 99 2.67 10.83 9.81
N GLY A 100 3.01 10.12 10.91
CA GLY A 100 2.05 9.82 11.97
C GLY A 100 1.01 8.76 11.56
N TYR A 101 1.43 7.73 10.83
CA TYR A 101 0.59 6.57 10.56
C TYR A 101 1.04 5.35 11.35
N VAL A 102 0.09 4.46 11.65
CA VAL A 102 0.30 3.20 12.34
C VAL A 102 -0.06 2.06 11.41
N GLY A 103 0.85 1.08 11.25
CA GLY A 103 0.58 -0.13 10.47
C GLY A 103 -0.37 -1.06 11.22
N LEU A 104 -1.45 -1.49 10.59
CA LEU A 104 -2.45 -2.38 11.20
C LEU A 104 -2.37 -3.81 10.67
N ALA A 105 -2.26 -3.97 9.36
CA ALA A 105 -2.27 -5.28 8.72
C ALA A 105 -1.60 -5.24 7.33
N THR A 106 -1.17 -6.40 6.86
CA THR A 106 -0.68 -6.62 5.49
C THR A 106 -1.60 -7.62 4.77
N ALA A 107 -1.88 -7.43 3.50
CA ALA A 107 -2.71 -8.35 2.74
C ALA A 107 -2.05 -9.74 2.61
N LYS A 108 -2.84 -10.82 2.78
CA LYS A 108 -2.39 -12.20 2.58
C LYS A 108 -1.91 -12.42 1.15
N GLY A 109 -0.79 -13.12 0.98
CA GLY A 109 -0.15 -13.35 -0.31
C GLY A 109 0.78 -12.21 -0.77
N TYR A 110 0.90 -11.14 0.04
CA TYR A 110 1.75 -9.98 -0.26
C TYR A 110 2.84 -9.75 0.80
N THR A 111 3.08 -10.71 1.69
CA THR A 111 4.10 -10.62 2.74
C THR A 111 5.52 -10.96 2.27
N ASP A 112 5.66 -11.57 1.08
CA ASP A 112 6.91 -12.05 0.52
C ASP A 112 7.13 -11.54 -0.93
N TYR A 113 6.83 -10.26 -1.15
CA TYR A 113 7.02 -9.68 -2.47
C TYR A 113 8.51 -9.50 -2.79
N ARG A 114 8.94 -9.97 -3.98
CA ARG A 114 10.34 -9.93 -4.43
C ARG A 114 10.43 -9.33 -5.82
N ALA A 115 11.50 -8.60 -6.07
CA ALA A 115 11.92 -8.29 -7.42
C ALA A 115 12.81 -9.44 -7.95
N ARG A 116 12.54 -9.86 -9.18
CA ARG A 116 13.24 -10.94 -9.88
C ARG A 116 13.95 -10.39 -11.08
N VAL A 117 15.22 -10.75 -11.21
CA VAL A 117 16.06 -10.35 -12.35
C VAL A 117 15.99 -11.43 -13.41
N MET A 118 15.53 -11.07 -14.58
CA MET A 118 15.32 -11.95 -15.73
C MET A 118 16.40 -11.73 -16.79
N VAL A 119 16.86 -12.79 -17.42
CA VAL A 119 17.82 -12.79 -18.53
C VAL A 119 17.43 -13.81 -19.59
N MET A 120 17.94 -13.67 -20.80
CA MET A 120 17.81 -14.69 -21.84
C MET A 120 18.40 -16.03 -21.40
N HIS A 121 17.93 -17.13 -21.98
CA HIS A 121 18.41 -18.47 -21.69
C HIS A 121 19.93 -18.61 -21.86
N ASP A 122 20.44 -18.09 -22.95
CA ASP A 122 21.85 -18.13 -23.37
C ASP A 122 22.71 -16.98 -22.83
N SER A 123 22.10 -16.07 -22.03
CA SER A 123 22.81 -14.96 -21.43
C SER A 123 24.06 -15.43 -20.68
N PRO A 124 25.23 -14.77 -20.85
CA PRO A 124 26.44 -15.09 -20.09
C PRO A 124 26.37 -14.67 -18.62
N LEU A 125 25.38 -13.87 -18.22
CA LEU A 125 25.23 -13.39 -16.85
C LEU A 125 24.87 -14.54 -15.91
N ARG A 126 25.58 -14.67 -14.76
CA ARG A 126 25.42 -15.77 -13.79
C ARG A 126 25.01 -15.28 -12.40
N ASN A 127 25.30 -14.04 -12.05
CA ASN A 127 25.00 -13.44 -10.75
C ASN A 127 24.78 -11.93 -10.91
N LEU A 128 24.45 -11.24 -9.82
CA LEU A 128 24.17 -9.80 -9.84
C LEU A 128 25.41 -8.94 -10.13
N ASP A 129 26.61 -9.41 -9.77
CA ASP A 129 27.85 -8.65 -10.07
C ASP A 129 28.11 -8.54 -11.58
N ASP A 130 27.65 -9.51 -12.37
CA ASP A 130 27.77 -9.50 -13.84
C ASP A 130 26.91 -8.38 -14.48
N LEU A 131 26.03 -7.74 -13.72
CA LEU A 131 25.23 -6.59 -14.18
C LEU A 131 26.04 -5.29 -14.29
N ARG A 132 27.30 -5.26 -13.81
CA ARG A 132 28.15 -4.07 -13.93
C ARG A 132 28.37 -3.70 -15.40
N GLY A 133 28.03 -2.45 -15.75
CA GLY A 133 28.11 -1.95 -17.13
C GLY A 133 27.05 -2.52 -18.08
N LYS A 134 26.04 -3.19 -17.60
CA LYS A 134 24.92 -3.74 -18.39
C LYS A 134 23.73 -2.80 -18.38
N LYS A 135 22.94 -2.81 -19.44
CA LYS A 135 21.64 -2.11 -19.52
C LYS A 135 20.55 -2.96 -18.84
N ILE A 136 19.75 -2.35 -18.00
CA ILE A 136 18.77 -3.06 -17.19
C ILE A 136 17.38 -2.47 -17.42
N GLY A 137 16.44 -3.30 -17.86
CA GLY A 137 15.04 -2.95 -17.99
C GLY A 137 14.34 -3.00 -16.63
N VAL A 138 13.72 -1.90 -16.23
CA VAL A 138 12.99 -1.85 -14.95
C VAL A 138 11.56 -1.35 -15.17
N PRO A 139 10.60 -1.68 -14.29
CA PRO A 139 9.32 -0.98 -14.25
C PRO A 139 9.53 0.50 -13.91
N ALA A 140 8.43 1.25 -13.73
CA ALA A 140 8.50 2.66 -13.34
C ALA A 140 9.51 2.88 -12.21
N LEU A 141 10.33 3.93 -12.32
CA LEU A 141 11.45 4.19 -11.38
C LEU A 141 11.00 4.27 -9.92
N GLU A 142 9.80 4.81 -9.70
CA GLU A 142 9.16 4.95 -8.39
C GLU A 142 8.46 3.66 -7.91
N SER A 143 8.48 2.58 -8.70
CA SER A 143 7.85 1.31 -8.28
C SER A 143 8.64 0.64 -7.15
N ILE A 144 7.92 -0.10 -6.29
CA ILE A 144 8.56 -0.90 -5.23
C ILE A 144 9.56 -1.93 -5.81
N THR A 145 9.25 -2.50 -6.98
CA THR A 145 10.13 -3.45 -7.68
C THR A 145 11.48 -2.83 -7.99
N THR A 146 11.48 -1.64 -8.58
CA THR A 146 12.71 -0.89 -8.90
C THR A 146 13.43 -0.45 -7.63
N THR A 147 12.72 0.04 -6.63
CA THR A 147 13.29 0.46 -5.34
C THR A 147 14.02 -0.70 -4.64
N MET A 148 13.40 -1.90 -4.58
CA MET A 148 14.01 -3.08 -3.99
C MET A 148 15.26 -3.53 -4.74
N PHE A 149 15.20 -3.52 -6.06
CA PHE A 149 16.33 -3.89 -6.90
C PHE A 149 17.48 -2.89 -6.75
N THR A 150 17.21 -1.59 -6.78
CA THR A 150 18.20 -0.53 -6.54
C THR A 150 18.87 -0.68 -5.18
N ALA A 151 18.10 -0.94 -4.12
CA ALA A 151 18.64 -1.20 -2.79
C ALA A 151 19.57 -2.43 -2.78
N THR A 152 19.19 -3.51 -3.46
CA THR A 152 20.00 -4.70 -3.59
C THR A 152 21.32 -4.44 -4.31
N LEU A 153 21.32 -3.66 -5.39
CA LEU A 153 22.56 -3.30 -6.11
C LEU A 153 23.44 -2.36 -5.29
N ARG A 154 22.86 -1.43 -4.53
CA ARG A 154 23.62 -0.57 -3.58
C ARG A 154 24.33 -1.40 -2.50
N ASP A 155 23.64 -2.40 -1.95
CA ASP A 155 24.22 -3.31 -0.95
C ASP A 155 25.42 -4.12 -1.52
N LEU A 156 25.43 -4.37 -2.85
CA LEU A 156 26.53 -4.98 -3.59
C LEU A 156 27.60 -4.00 -4.06
N GLY A 157 27.51 -2.72 -3.66
CA GLY A 157 28.50 -1.70 -3.98
C GLY A 157 28.44 -1.21 -5.43
N PHE A 158 27.27 -1.21 -6.05
CA PHE A 158 27.07 -0.54 -7.34
C PHE A 158 26.93 0.96 -7.09
N PRO A 159 27.83 1.81 -7.64
CA PRO A 159 27.63 3.25 -7.60
C PRO A 159 26.51 3.61 -8.61
N HIS A 160 25.54 4.41 -8.18
CA HIS A 160 24.48 4.94 -9.05
C HIS A 160 23.84 3.89 -9.98
N PRO A 161 23.27 2.79 -9.44
CA PRO A 161 22.75 1.70 -10.28
C PRO A 161 21.65 2.17 -11.23
N GLU A 162 20.95 3.25 -10.90
CA GLU A 162 19.90 3.88 -11.69
C GLU A 162 20.37 4.41 -13.05
N ASP A 163 21.67 4.73 -13.23
CA ASP A 163 22.20 5.18 -14.51
C ASP A 163 22.14 4.11 -15.61
N ALA A 164 22.05 2.83 -15.19
CA ALA A 164 21.96 1.68 -16.09
C ALA A 164 20.50 1.36 -16.49
N TYR A 165 19.51 2.07 -15.95
CA TYR A 165 18.11 1.68 -16.11
C TYR A 165 17.48 2.25 -17.38
N THR A 166 16.72 1.37 -18.05
CA THR A 166 15.73 1.76 -19.04
C THR A 166 14.35 1.44 -18.46
N ALA A 167 13.61 2.46 -18.08
CA ALA A 167 12.32 2.31 -17.41
C ALA A 167 11.19 2.11 -18.41
N THR A 168 10.22 1.26 -18.04
CA THR A 168 8.93 1.13 -18.71
C THR A 168 7.81 1.35 -17.70
N ARG A 169 6.63 1.75 -18.19
CA ARG A 169 5.48 1.98 -17.29
C ARG A 169 4.99 0.68 -16.61
N TYR A 170 5.10 -0.45 -17.30
CA TYR A 170 4.46 -1.70 -16.92
C TYR A 170 5.46 -2.85 -16.87
N GLN A 171 5.30 -3.73 -15.89
CA GLN A 171 6.18 -4.87 -15.67
C GLN A 171 6.14 -5.90 -16.81
N ASP A 172 5.02 -6.04 -17.50
CA ASP A 172 4.82 -6.96 -18.63
C ASP A 172 5.53 -6.52 -19.91
N ALA A 173 5.96 -5.27 -20.01
CA ALA A 173 6.80 -4.79 -21.11
C ALA A 173 8.29 -5.13 -20.94
N VAL A 174 8.73 -5.49 -19.73
CA VAL A 174 10.15 -5.80 -19.45
C VAL A 174 10.66 -7.01 -20.26
N PRO A 175 9.93 -8.15 -20.38
CA PRO A 175 10.35 -9.26 -21.24
C PRO A 175 10.61 -8.86 -22.68
N PHE A 176 9.76 -8.03 -23.27
CA PHE A 176 9.93 -7.52 -24.63
C PHE A 176 11.26 -6.76 -24.80
N MET A 177 11.66 -5.97 -23.81
CA MET A 177 12.93 -5.24 -23.85
C MET A 177 14.15 -6.17 -23.89
N ILE A 178 14.08 -7.30 -23.15
CA ILE A 178 15.14 -8.31 -23.13
C ILE A 178 15.15 -9.08 -24.47
N GLU A 179 13.99 -9.56 -24.91
CA GLU A 179 13.84 -10.34 -26.17
C GLU A 179 14.35 -9.58 -27.40
N ASN A 180 14.21 -8.25 -27.42
CA ASN A 180 14.66 -7.39 -28.52
C ASN A 180 16.05 -6.77 -28.32
N GLY A 181 16.78 -7.16 -27.28
CA GLY A 181 18.16 -6.69 -27.04
C GLY A 181 18.27 -5.21 -26.67
N PHE A 182 17.19 -4.56 -26.23
CA PHE A 182 17.22 -3.18 -25.74
C PHE A 182 17.94 -3.09 -24.40
N VAL A 183 17.88 -4.20 -23.62
CA VAL A 183 18.53 -4.35 -22.33
C VAL A 183 19.13 -5.76 -22.21
N ASP A 184 20.18 -5.90 -21.39
CA ASP A 184 20.85 -7.17 -21.12
C ASP A 184 20.11 -8.03 -20.08
N ALA A 185 19.42 -7.39 -19.16
CA ALA A 185 18.62 -7.98 -18.10
C ALA A 185 17.37 -7.14 -17.85
N GLY A 186 16.38 -7.72 -17.19
CA GLY A 186 15.16 -6.98 -16.82
C GLY A 186 14.65 -7.40 -15.46
N VAL A 187 13.87 -6.54 -14.82
CA VAL A 187 13.38 -6.76 -13.45
C VAL A 187 11.87 -6.77 -13.41
N THR A 188 11.28 -7.74 -12.75
CA THR A 188 9.85 -7.82 -12.48
C THR A 188 9.57 -8.23 -11.04
N GLY A 189 8.46 -7.74 -10.47
CA GLY A 189 7.89 -8.26 -9.22
C GLY A 189 6.63 -9.08 -9.45
N SER A 190 6.21 -9.25 -10.71
CA SER A 190 5.00 -9.98 -11.08
C SER A 190 5.29 -11.48 -11.27
N PRO A 191 4.71 -12.36 -10.42
CA PRO A 191 4.85 -13.80 -10.61
C PRO A 191 4.31 -14.27 -11.97
N LYS A 192 3.28 -13.61 -12.50
CA LYS A 192 2.71 -13.93 -13.82
C LYS A 192 3.69 -13.64 -14.95
N VAL A 193 4.40 -12.51 -14.89
CA VAL A 193 5.42 -12.14 -15.87
C VAL A 193 6.61 -13.10 -15.78
N GLU A 194 7.08 -13.42 -14.57
CA GLU A 194 8.15 -14.39 -14.35
C GLU A 194 7.79 -15.78 -14.93
N GLN A 195 6.61 -16.32 -14.58
CA GLN A 195 6.16 -17.62 -15.08
C GLN A 195 6.08 -17.66 -16.60
N ALA A 196 5.54 -16.62 -17.22
CA ALA A 196 5.49 -16.51 -18.68
C ALA A 196 6.88 -16.41 -19.29
N TRP A 197 7.83 -15.72 -18.64
CA TRP A 197 9.22 -15.62 -19.06
C TRP A 197 9.93 -16.97 -19.05
N VAL A 198 9.82 -17.69 -17.93
CA VAL A 198 10.42 -19.02 -17.78
C VAL A 198 9.81 -20.04 -18.74
N ALA A 199 8.48 -19.98 -18.96
CA ALA A 199 7.80 -20.86 -19.91
C ALA A 199 8.26 -20.66 -21.37
N LYS A 200 8.74 -19.47 -21.71
CA LYS A 200 9.36 -19.16 -23.04
C LYS A 200 10.86 -19.55 -23.09
N GLY A 201 11.42 -20.13 -22.03
CA GLY A 201 12.83 -20.54 -21.95
C GLY A 201 13.77 -19.48 -21.37
N GLY A 202 13.27 -18.34 -20.91
CA GLY A 202 14.08 -17.36 -20.18
C GLY A 202 14.51 -17.88 -18.79
N ARG A 203 15.45 -17.19 -18.15
CA ARG A 203 15.94 -17.54 -16.80
C ARG A 203 15.71 -16.42 -15.80
N VAL A 204 15.49 -16.78 -14.54
CA VAL A 204 15.65 -15.90 -13.38
C VAL A 204 17.10 -15.98 -12.93
N LEU A 205 17.80 -14.86 -12.97
CA LEU A 205 19.20 -14.72 -12.55
C LEU A 205 19.32 -14.66 -11.03
N ALA A 206 18.47 -13.87 -10.40
CA ALA A 206 18.46 -13.65 -8.95
C ALA A 206 17.11 -13.07 -8.49
N GLU A 207 16.88 -13.13 -7.18
CA GLU A 207 15.76 -12.47 -6.49
C GLU A 207 16.29 -11.54 -5.40
N THR A 208 15.55 -10.47 -5.12
CA THR A 208 15.81 -9.61 -3.97
C THR A 208 15.33 -10.27 -2.67
N LYS A 209 15.78 -9.77 -1.52
CA LYS A 209 15.13 -10.07 -0.25
C LYS A 209 13.67 -9.61 -0.29
N PRO A 210 12.75 -10.28 0.42
CA PRO A 210 11.33 -9.95 0.40
C PRO A 210 11.04 -8.63 1.12
N VAL A 211 9.94 -7.99 0.68
CA VAL A 211 9.32 -6.85 1.36
C VAL A 211 7.81 -7.07 1.36
N PRO A 212 7.13 -6.94 2.50
CA PRO A 212 5.67 -6.91 2.50
C PRO A 212 5.16 -5.69 1.73
N ILE A 213 4.04 -5.86 1.03
CA ILE A 213 3.35 -4.81 0.28
C ILE A 213 1.84 -4.93 0.49
N LYS A 214 1.06 -3.97 0.00
CA LYS A 214 -0.39 -3.88 0.22
C LYS A 214 -0.74 -3.83 1.71
N ASP A 215 -0.25 -2.78 2.34
CA ASP A 215 -0.40 -2.57 3.76
C ASP A 215 -1.58 -1.65 4.09
N PHE A 216 -2.32 -2.00 5.14
CA PHE A 216 -3.36 -1.17 5.70
C PHE A 216 -2.79 -0.37 6.89
N VAL A 217 -2.91 0.95 6.79
CA VAL A 217 -2.45 1.88 7.82
C VAL A 217 -3.58 2.80 8.26
N ALA A 218 -3.49 3.29 9.50
CA ALA A 218 -4.38 4.30 10.04
C ALA A 218 -3.56 5.50 10.55
N SER A 219 -4.11 6.71 10.42
CA SER A 219 -3.56 7.91 11.06
C SER A 219 -3.50 7.73 12.59
N ASP A 220 -2.48 8.27 13.23
CA ASP A 220 -2.36 8.30 14.70
C ASP A 220 -3.46 9.15 15.37
N LYS A 221 -4.20 9.97 14.59
CA LYS A 221 -5.40 10.69 15.04
C LYS A 221 -6.58 9.76 15.31
N ILE A 222 -6.62 8.56 14.71
CA ILE A 222 -7.62 7.53 15.01
C ILE A 222 -7.31 6.96 16.40
N SER A 223 -8.31 6.87 17.28
CA SER A 223 -8.12 6.37 18.63
C SER A 223 -7.54 4.93 18.63
N ASP A 224 -6.78 4.59 19.68
CA ASP A 224 -6.26 3.21 19.84
C ASP A 224 -7.39 2.18 19.80
N ALA A 225 -8.53 2.49 20.45
CA ALA A 225 -9.68 1.61 20.46
C ALA A 225 -10.27 1.39 19.06
N ASP A 226 -10.31 2.42 18.23
CA ASP A 226 -10.82 2.27 16.86
C ASP A 226 -9.78 1.61 15.96
N ARG A 227 -8.48 1.86 16.14
CA ARG A 227 -7.42 1.10 15.45
C ARG A 227 -7.50 -0.39 15.74
N GLU A 228 -7.74 -0.81 16.99
CA GLU A 228 -7.91 -2.23 17.31
C GLU A 228 -9.18 -2.80 16.67
N LYS A 229 -10.32 -2.09 16.66
CA LYS A 229 -11.52 -2.55 15.95
C LYS A 229 -11.28 -2.74 14.45
N ILE A 230 -10.56 -1.78 13.81
CA ILE A 230 -10.20 -1.89 12.39
C ILE A 230 -9.33 -3.13 12.16
N LYS A 231 -8.32 -3.33 12.99
CA LYS A 231 -7.41 -4.47 12.92
C LYS A 231 -8.17 -5.80 13.09
N ASP A 232 -9.03 -5.90 14.10
CA ASP A 232 -9.86 -7.09 14.33
C ASP A 232 -10.79 -7.36 13.15
N LEU A 233 -11.43 -6.32 12.60
CA LEU A 233 -12.23 -6.44 11.38
C LEU A 233 -11.40 -6.98 10.21
N LEU A 234 -10.23 -6.39 9.92
CA LEU A 234 -9.35 -6.82 8.82
C LEU A 234 -8.93 -8.28 8.96
N LEU A 235 -8.48 -8.68 10.16
CA LEU A 235 -8.00 -10.03 10.43
C LEU A 235 -9.14 -11.07 10.47
N GLY A 236 -10.37 -10.63 10.73
CA GLY A 236 -11.56 -11.48 10.78
C GLY A 236 -12.32 -11.62 9.46
N LEU A 237 -11.96 -10.87 8.40
CA LEU A 237 -12.72 -10.88 7.15
C LEU A 237 -12.84 -12.26 6.51
N ASP A 238 -11.80 -13.06 6.52
CA ASP A 238 -11.81 -14.41 5.94
C ASP A 238 -12.45 -15.48 6.84
N GLY A 239 -12.90 -15.09 8.04
CA GLY A 239 -13.56 -15.97 8.99
C GLY A 239 -15.07 -16.16 8.77
N ASN A 240 -15.72 -15.35 7.91
CA ASN A 240 -17.16 -15.42 7.67
C ASN A 240 -17.52 -15.12 6.21
N ASP A 241 -18.74 -15.52 5.80
CA ASP A 241 -19.15 -15.45 4.40
C ASP A 241 -19.25 -14.01 3.87
N ALA A 242 -19.72 -13.06 4.67
CA ALA A 242 -19.82 -11.65 4.28
C ALA A 242 -18.43 -11.04 4.07
N GLY A 243 -17.48 -11.35 4.95
CA GLY A 243 -16.08 -10.92 4.82
C GLY A 243 -15.40 -11.56 3.60
N LYS A 244 -15.58 -12.86 3.39
CA LYS A 244 -15.06 -13.55 2.18
C LYS A 244 -15.62 -12.94 0.89
N ALA A 245 -16.91 -12.61 0.86
CA ALA A 245 -17.52 -11.94 -0.29
C ALA A 245 -16.93 -10.53 -0.53
N ALA A 246 -16.66 -9.78 0.54
CA ALA A 246 -15.99 -8.48 0.43
C ALA A 246 -14.55 -8.63 -0.09
N LEU A 247 -13.77 -9.57 0.47
CA LEU A 247 -12.41 -9.87 0.04
C LEU A 247 -12.33 -10.28 -1.43
N SER A 248 -13.25 -11.14 -1.88
CA SER A 248 -13.34 -11.56 -3.28
C SER A 248 -13.54 -10.37 -4.22
N LYS A 249 -14.42 -9.42 -3.86
CA LYS A 249 -14.62 -8.19 -4.65
C LYS A 249 -13.39 -7.28 -4.65
N MET A 250 -12.65 -7.22 -3.56
CA MET A 250 -11.40 -6.46 -3.46
C MET A 250 -10.23 -7.15 -4.16
N GLY A 251 -10.37 -8.39 -4.61
CA GLY A 251 -9.26 -9.19 -5.16
C GLY A 251 -8.22 -9.58 -4.10
N LEU A 252 -8.63 -9.73 -2.84
CA LEU A 252 -7.76 -10.07 -1.71
C LEU A 252 -8.17 -11.40 -1.07
N ALA A 253 -7.20 -12.08 -0.47
CA ALA A 253 -7.41 -13.35 0.25
C ALA A 253 -7.59 -13.17 1.76
N GLY A 254 -7.47 -11.95 2.27
CA GLY A 254 -7.51 -11.63 3.70
C GLY A 254 -6.33 -10.78 4.13
N PHE A 255 -6.14 -10.66 5.44
CA PHE A 255 -5.06 -9.90 6.04
C PHE A 255 -4.32 -10.71 7.11
N VAL A 256 -3.06 -10.37 7.34
CA VAL A 256 -2.25 -10.82 8.48
C VAL A 256 -1.85 -9.60 9.32
N PRO A 257 -1.54 -9.79 10.61
CA PRO A 257 -1.08 -8.68 11.46
C PRO A 257 0.14 -7.98 10.87
N TRP A 258 0.22 -6.67 11.05
CA TRP A 258 1.43 -5.89 10.78
C TRP A 258 2.61 -6.45 11.57
N ASN A 259 3.71 -6.73 10.89
CA ASN A 259 4.94 -7.20 11.53
C ASN A 259 5.99 -6.08 11.58
N THR A 260 6.04 -5.39 12.71
CA THR A 260 6.92 -4.24 12.93
C THR A 260 8.41 -4.59 12.71
N ALA A 261 8.85 -5.77 13.14
CA ALA A 261 10.26 -6.17 12.99
C ALA A 261 10.65 -6.33 11.51
N VAL A 262 9.81 -7.03 10.73
CA VAL A 262 10.01 -7.21 9.29
C VAL A 262 9.97 -5.88 8.55
N MET A 263 9.03 -4.99 8.91
CA MET A 263 8.89 -3.68 8.28
C MET A 263 10.04 -2.74 8.62
N ASN A 264 10.58 -2.78 9.83
CA ASN A 264 11.76 -2.03 10.21
C ASN A 264 13.01 -2.50 9.45
N GLU A 265 13.19 -3.83 9.28
CA GLU A 265 14.26 -4.37 8.45
C GLU A 265 14.13 -3.94 6.99
N ALA A 266 12.91 -3.99 6.43
CA ALA A 266 12.63 -3.51 5.09
C ALA A 266 12.93 -2.01 4.95
N SER A 267 12.51 -1.17 5.90
CA SER A 267 12.79 0.27 5.96
C SER A 267 14.29 0.55 5.89
N ALA A 268 15.07 -0.09 6.77
CA ALA A 268 16.53 0.09 6.80
C ALA A 268 17.19 -0.30 5.46
N ARG A 269 16.80 -1.44 4.88
CA ARG A 269 17.33 -1.94 3.61
C ARG A 269 16.96 -1.03 2.43
N LEU A 270 15.73 -0.50 2.40
CA LEU A 270 15.30 0.43 1.35
C LEU A 270 15.89 1.84 1.52
N GLY A 271 16.57 2.12 2.63
CA GLY A 271 17.16 3.42 2.92
C GLY A 271 16.13 4.48 3.36
N ILE A 272 15.06 4.04 4.02
CA ILE A 272 13.96 4.88 4.52
C ILE A 272 14.13 5.16 6.00
#